data_4aaecdc6aa0189b47988074339f12e87
#
_entry.id   4aaecdc6aa0189b47988074339f12e87
#
_cell.length_a   1.000
_cell.length_b   1.000
_cell.length_c   1.000
_cell.angle_alpha   90.00
_cell.angle_beta   90.00
_cell.angle_gamma   90.00
#
_symmetry.space_group_name_H-M   'P 1'
#
loop_
_entity.id
_entity.type
_entity.pdbx_description
1 polymer ?
#
loop_
_entity_poly.entity_id
_entity_poly.type
_entity_poly.pdbx_seq_one_letter_code
_entity_poly.pdbx_strand_id
1 'polypeptide(L)'
;MIRLIQLLLSLSFLVMIHELGHFTFARIFGVRVNKFYMFFNPRISLFRMKKYGGKWHFRFFAPNVKENQKVALDKDGNPLLWENDSDPKIRKKFAKAEPLTDAQWKEIENDFNFGKPLAKHEGHPKFTIIDESDLPLLADDDWRKYPETTEWGIGWIPLGGYCAIAGMVDETTTADQLGSQPKPWEYRAQSTWKRLPIICGGVLVNFVAALIIYSAILFHWGTDSLPLKNATYGLYFSDELLSEGFRQGDMILKVGDREPQTRADLLNWMVIDGIHDITVLRQNDTVHLTLSDNFDQIVLAAGGSSFIDYRFPFVVGEIIPASPAAIALMEKGDSIVAVGSVVTPCYQDVVAELSHYACDSVMISLYRNGEPTVVNLFLGDEAKMGVYPLSPTDFLTMEHREYGFWESIPEGCKYGWNTLVSYVKQFRLVFTPQGAKSLGGFAAIGSLFPPLWDWHSFWLMTAFLSIILAFMNIIPIPGLDGGHVMFLLWEMITGKKPNDKFIEIANNIGFYLLLALLIFANGNDRSEERRVGKECRSRWS
;
A
#
# COMPACT_ATOMS: atom_id res chain seq x y z
N MET A 1 -11.20 13.25 1.41
CA MET A 1 -10.60 13.31 2.76
C MET A 1 -10.69 11.97 3.48
N ILE A 2 -11.86 11.33 3.59
CA ILE A 2 -12.03 10.01 4.27
C ILE A 2 -11.11 8.93 3.67
N ARG A 3 -11.03 8.78 2.35
CA ARG A 3 -10.12 7.83 1.67
C ARG A 3 -8.66 7.98 2.09
N LEU A 4 -8.17 9.23 2.19
CA LEU A 4 -6.80 9.51 2.62
C LEU A 4 -6.56 9.11 4.08
N ILE A 5 -7.53 9.36 4.95
CA ILE A 5 -7.45 8.96 6.36
C ILE A 5 -7.40 7.44 6.47
N GLN A 6 -8.25 6.71 5.75
CA GLN A 6 -8.26 5.25 5.73
C GLN A 6 -6.91 4.70 5.23
N LEU A 7 -6.38 5.25 4.12
CA LEU A 7 -5.09 4.86 3.58
C LEU A 7 -3.96 5.08 4.60
N LEU A 8 -3.88 6.26 5.20
CA LEU A 8 -2.85 6.57 6.18
C LEU A 8 -2.93 5.69 7.43
N LEU A 9 -4.13 5.42 7.94
CA LEU A 9 -4.33 4.52 9.09
C LEU A 9 -3.93 3.08 8.74
N SER A 10 -4.35 2.58 7.58
CA SER A 10 -3.97 1.25 7.10
C SER A 10 -2.47 1.10 6.96
N LEU A 11 -1.80 2.02 6.25
CA LEU A 11 -0.35 2.00 6.08
C LEU A 11 0.39 2.11 7.41
N SER A 12 -0.06 2.98 8.32
CA SER A 12 0.53 3.14 9.65
C SER A 12 0.46 1.85 10.46
N PHE A 13 -0.68 1.18 10.43
CA PHE A 13 -0.89 -0.10 11.09
C PHE A 13 0.02 -1.19 10.50
N LEU A 14 0.10 -1.27 9.18
CA LEU A 14 0.89 -2.29 8.49
C LEU A 14 2.40 -2.09 8.67
N VAL A 15 2.88 -0.86 8.60
CA VAL A 15 4.30 -0.55 8.86
C VAL A 15 4.65 -0.87 10.31
N MET A 16 3.80 -0.52 11.27
CA MET A 16 4.03 -0.86 12.68
C MET A 16 4.16 -2.37 12.89
N ILE A 17 3.30 -3.17 12.26
CA ILE A 17 3.34 -4.64 12.32
C ILE A 17 4.60 -5.18 11.64
N HIS A 18 4.99 -4.62 10.51
CA HIS A 18 6.21 -4.97 9.79
C HIS A 18 7.44 -4.77 10.67
N GLU A 19 7.61 -3.58 11.23
CA GLU A 19 8.71 -3.27 12.14
C GLU A 19 8.70 -4.15 13.40
N LEU A 20 7.49 -4.49 13.90
CA LEU A 20 7.33 -5.42 15.03
C LEU A 20 7.85 -6.82 14.68
N GLY A 21 7.76 -7.23 13.42
CA GLY A 21 8.36 -8.47 12.92
C GLY A 21 9.88 -8.47 13.09
N HIS A 22 10.56 -7.45 12.58
CA HIS A 22 12.01 -7.28 12.73
C HIS A 22 12.42 -7.22 14.20
N PHE A 23 11.72 -6.43 15.00
CA PHE A 23 11.93 -6.31 16.43
C PHE A 23 11.84 -7.65 17.15
N THR A 24 10.79 -8.41 16.89
CA THR A 24 10.51 -9.69 17.57
C THR A 24 11.62 -10.70 17.28
N PHE A 25 11.99 -10.90 16.04
CA PHE A 25 13.05 -11.82 15.67
C PHE A 25 14.43 -11.34 16.15
N ALA A 26 14.72 -10.04 16.10
CA ALA A 26 15.97 -9.50 16.66
C ALA A 26 16.07 -9.84 18.15
N ARG A 27 15.02 -9.63 18.93
CA ARG A 27 14.98 -9.94 20.37
C ARG A 27 15.08 -11.44 20.66
N ILE A 28 14.42 -12.29 19.87
CA ILE A 28 14.49 -13.76 20.00
C ILE A 28 15.93 -14.24 19.83
N PHE A 29 16.66 -13.68 18.85
CA PHE A 29 18.05 -14.07 18.57
C PHE A 29 19.10 -13.29 19.38
N GLY A 30 18.69 -12.50 20.39
CA GLY A 30 19.58 -11.79 21.28
C GLY A 30 20.26 -10.56 20.67
N VAL A 31 19.74 -10.06 19.54
CA VAL A 31 20.20 -8.82 18.93
C VAL A 31 19.52 -7.64 19.61
N ARG A 32 20.31 -6.61 19.90
CA ARG A 32 19.84 -5.39 20.53
C ARG A 32 19.08 -4.54 19.52
N VAL A 33 17.94 -3.98 19.95
CA VAL A 33 17.18 -2.99 19.17
C VAL A 33 17.25 -1.67 19.94
N ASN A 34 17.83 -0.68 19.31
CA ASN A 34 18.05 0.62 19.92
C ASN A 34 16.79 1.46 19.96
N LYS A 35 16.07 1.53 18.81
CA LYS A 35 14.85 2.32 18.63
C LYS A 35 13.78 1.53 17.91
N PHE A 36 12.54 1.79 18.32
CA PHE A 36 11.33 1.35 17.61
C PHE A 36 10.38 2.53 17.49
N TYR A 37 10.18 3.00 16.28
CA TYR A 37 9.36 4.17 16.03
C TYR A 37 8.26 3.90 15.03
N MET A 38 7.04 4.21 15.43
CA MET A 38 5.95 4.44 14.49
C MET A 38 6.09 5.86 13.95
N PHE A 39 6.19 6.02 12.65
CA PHE A 39 6.47 7.27 11.94
C PHE A 39 7.91 7.79 12.08
N PHE A 40 8.37 8.43 11.01
CA PHE A 40 9.68 9.09 11.02
C PHE A 40 9.65 10.32 11.92
N ASN A 41 10.75 10.52 12.62
CA ASN A 41 10.87 11.57 13.63
C ASN A 41 12.09 12.49 13.40
N PRO A 42 12.29 13.08 12.19
CA PRO A 42 13.43 13.97 11.99
C PRO A 42 13.35 15.16 12.96
N ARG A 43 14.44 15.33 13.71
CA ARG A 43 14.65 16.37 14.73
C ARG A 43 13.81 16.23 16.00
N ILE A 44 12.52 15.88 15.94
CA ILE A 44 11.59 15.89 17.07
C ILE A 44 10.76 14.60 17.05
N SER A 45 10.53 14.03 18.25
CA SER A 45 9.55 12.96 18.47
C SER A 45 8.31 13.55 19.14
N LEU A 46 7.11 13.21 18.66
CA LEU A 46 5.86 13.59 19.31
C LEU A 46 5.75 12.95 20.70
N PHE A 47 6.13 11.68 20.75
CA PHE A 47 6.14 10.90 21.98
C PHE A 47 7.33 9.93 21.94
N ARG A 48 7.97 9.73 23.07
CA ARG A 48 8.94 8.65 23.26
C ARG A 48 8.97 8.16 24.70
N MET A 49 9.28 6.90 24.84
CA MET A 49 9.42 6.26 26.14
C MET A 49 10.58 5.27 26.15
N LYS A 50 11.20 5.12 27.31
CA LYS A 50 12.28 4.16 27.54
C LYS A 50 12.22 3.66 28.98
N LYS A 51 12.55 2.38 29.19
CA LYS A 51 12.58 1.76 30.52
C LYS A 51 14.02 1.73 31.02
N TYR A 52 14.32 2.41 32.12
CA TYR A 52 15.60 2.30 32.82
C TYR A 52 15.41 2.51 34.33
N GLY A 53 16.36 2.01 35.14
CA GLY A 53 16.22 2.05 36.60
C GLY A 53 14.95 1.37 37.12
N GLY A 54 14.41 0.38 36.39
CA GLY A 54 13.17 -0.32 36.75
C GLY A 54 11.89 0.45 36.45
N LYS A 55 11.94 1.70 36.00
CA LYS A 55 10.78 2.57 35.73
C LYS A 55 10.70 2.95 34.26
N TRP A 56 9.47 3.26 33.79
CA TRP A 56 9.23 3.85 32.49
C TRP A 56 9.35 5.37 32.57
N HIS A 57 10.10 5.93 31.62
CA HIS A 57 10.30 7.36 31.45
C HIS A 57 9.67 7.82 30.14
N PHE A 58 8.91 8.90 30.18
CA PHE A 58 8.13 9.41 29.06
C PHE A 58 8.60 10.82 28.73
N ARG A 59 8.68 11.14 27.43
CA ARG A 59 8.99 12.50 26.94
C ARG A 59 8.04 12.83 25.78
N PHE A 60 7.52 14.06 25.78
CA PHE A 60 6.62 14.56 24.76
C PHE A 60 7.28 15.73 24.04
N PHE A 61 7.11 15.82 22.72
CA PHE A 61 7.65 16.88 21.87
C PHE A 61 9.13 17.17 22.10
N ALA A 62 9.89 16.13 22.36
CA ALA A 62 11.29 16.24 22.72
C ALA A 62 12.21 16.12 21.50
N PRO A 63 13.29 16.90 21.42
CA PRO A 63 14.28 16.75 20.36
C PRO A 63 14.94 15.38 20.42
N ASN A 64 15.31 14.86 19.25
CA ASN A 64 15.97 13.57 19.15
C ASN A 64 17.40 13.66 19.68
N VAL A 65 17.81 12.60 20.37
CA VAL A 65 19.19 12.42 20.82
C VAL A 65 19.87 11.42 19.89
N LYS A 66 21.01 11.80 19.32
CA LYS A 66 21.83 10.89 18.50
C LYS A 66 22.48 9.86 19.39
N GLU A 67 22.29 8.57 19.10
CA GLU A 67 22.81 7.47 19.93
C GLU A 67 24.32 7.30 19.83
N ASN A 68 24.89 7.52 18.66
CA ASN A 68 26.33 7.30 18.41
C ASN A 68 27.16 8.58 18.62
N GLN A 69 26.87 9.31 19.68
CA GLN A 69 27.70 10.42 20.09
C GLN A 69 28.77 9.89 21.07
N LYS A 70 30.04 10.07 20.72
CA LYS A 70 31.16 9.72 21.55
C LYS A 70 31.62 10.97 22.29
N VAL A 71 32.11 10.81 23.52
CA VAL A 71 32.88 11.84 24.21
C VAL A 71 34.36 11.57 23.92
N ALA A 72 34.99 12.44 23.14
CA ALA A 72 36.43 12.41 22.98
C ALA A 72 37.08 13.11 24.18
N LEU A 73 38.16 12.55 24.67
CA LEU A 73 38.97 13.16 25.75
C LEU A 73 40.16 13.90 25.15
N ASP A 74 40.52 15.03 25.73
CA ASP A 74 41.78 15.72 25.45
C ASP A 74 42.97 14.96 26.08
N LYS A 75 44.20 15.53 25.95
CA LYS A 75 45.43 14.93 26.50
C LYS A 75 45.43 14.84 28.01
N ASP A 76 44.58 15.61 28.69
CA ASP A 76 44.49 15.69 30.14
C ASP A 76 43.27 14.92 30.67
N GLY A 77 42.53 14.20 29.79
CA GLY A 77 41.39 13.40 30.16
C GLY A 77 40.06 14.16 30.26
N ASN A 78 39.99 15.44 29.79
CA ASN A 78 38.78 16.21 29.80
C ASN A 78 37.93 15.91 28.55
N PRO A 79 36.63 15.80 28.69
CA PRO A 79 35.75 15.47 27.56
C PRO A 79 35.66 16.60 26.52
N LEU A 80 35.78 16.25 25.28
CA LEU A 80 35.62 17.10 24.13
C LEU A 80 34.28 16.76 23.42
N LEU A 81 33.57 17.76 22.94
CA LEU A 81 32.25 17.61 22.35
C LEU A 81 32.23 17.84 20.84
N TRP A 82 31.54 16.97 20.07
CA TRP A 82 31.45 17.01 18.61
C TRP A 82 30.00 16.98 18.16
N GLU A 83 29.68 17.75 17.14
CA GLU A 83 28.34 17.78 16.55
C GLU A 83 28.18 16.71 15.46
N ASN A 84 29.25 16.42 14.70
CA ASN A 84 29.25 15.44 13.61
C ASN A 84 30.66 14.90 13.39
N ASP A 85 30.89 13.63 13.66
CA ASP A 85 32.21 13.00 13.54
C ASP A 85 32.55 12.51 12.13
N SER A 86 31.60 12.52 11.19
CA SER A 86 31.80 12.10 9.81
C SER A 86 32.44 13.17 8.92
N ASP A 87 32.45 14.45 9.34
CA ASP A 87 33.04 15.52 8.54
C ASP A 87 34.56 15.67 8.82
N PRO A 88 35.44 15.35 7.82
CA PRO A 88 36.89 15.47 7.99
C PRO A 88 37.37 16.90 8.30
N LYS A 89 36.63 17.94 7.86
CA LYS A 89 36.98 19.33 8.16
C LYS A 89 36.74 19.65 9.63
N ILE A 90 35.74 19.05 10.20
CA ILE A 90 35.36 19.20 11.59
C ILE A 90 36.34 18.45 12.49
N ARG A 91 36.69 17.20 12.15
CA ARG A 91 37.75 16.46 12.85
C ARG A 91 39.07 17.25 12.91
N LYS A 92 39.43 17.93 11.82
CA LYS A 92 40.65 18.74 11.70
C LYS A 92 40.59 20.02 12.55
N LYS A 93 39.42 20.61 12.68
CA LYS A 93 39.15 21.79 13.51
C LYS A 93 39.20 21.43 15.00
N PHE A 94 38.69 20.25 15.30
CA PHE A 94 38.60 19.69 16.63
C PHE A 94 39.95 19.31 17.22
N ALA A 95 40.83 18.70 16.46
CA ALA A 95 42.21 18.38 16.87
C ALA A 95 43.04 19.62 17.29
N LYS A 96 42.52 20.83 17.06
CA LYS A 96 43.12 22.12 17.45
C LYS A 96 42.29 22.89 18.48
N ALA A 97 41.24 22.31 19.05
CA ALA A 97 40.40 22.97 20.04
C ALA A 97 41.12 22.98 21.42
N GLU A 98 40.97 24.08 22.13
CA GLU A 98 41.42 24.17 23.51
C GLU A 98 40.49 23.34 24.43
N PRO A 99 41.00 22.77 25.53
CA PRO A 99 40.22 22.03 26.50
C PRO A 99 39.14 22.94 27.12
N LEU A 100 37.97 22.36 27.34
CA LEU A 100 36.85 23.05 27.96
C LEU A 100 37.13 23.31 29.45
N THR A 101 36.72 24.46 29.94
CA THR A 101 36.75 24.77 31.39
C THR A 101 35.62 24.01 32.11
N ASP A 102 35.79 23.78 33.42
CA ASP A 102 34.78 23.08 34.26
C ASP A 102 33.40 23.76 34.22
N ALA A 103 33.34 25.08 34.05
CA ALA A 103 32.10 25.82 33.95
C ALA A 103 31.37 25.55 32.62
N GLN A 104 32.12 25.55 31.51
CA GLN A 104 31.60 25.21 30.18
C GLN A 104 31.18 23.75 30.12
N TRP A 105 31.94 22.88 30.81
CA TRP A 105 31.60 21.47 30.91
C TRP A 105 30.25 21.24 31.62
N LYS A 106 30.01 21.89 32.75
CA LYS A 106 28.72 21.81 33.46
C LYS A 106 27.52 22.32 32.64
N GLU A 107 27.73 23.36 31.87
CA GLU A 107 26.68 23.90 30.98
C GLU A 107 26.35 22.90 29.87
N ILE A 108 27.37 22.31 29.27
CA ILE A 108 27.25 21.28 28.26
C ILE A 108 26.61 20.00 28.82
N GLU A 109 26.99 19.57 30.02
CA GLU A 109 26.43 18.43 30.72
C GLU A 109 24.93 18.61 30.98
N ASN A 110 24.51 19.82 31.40
CA ASN A 110 23.10 20.16 31.57
C ASN A 110 22.32 20.09 30.26
N ASP A 111 22.84 20.66 29.16
CA ASP A 111 22.22 20.59 27.84
C ASP A 111 22.18 19.18 27.30
N PHE A 112 23.20 18.37 27.58
CA PHE A 112 23.29 16.98 27.19
C PHE A 112 22.26 16.09 27.91
N ASN A 113 22.07 16.29 29.22
CA ASN A 113 21.14 15.51 30.03
C ASN A 113 19.67 15.76 29.64
N PHE A 114 19.34 16.94 29.12
CA PHE A 114 17.99 17.28 28.68
C PHE A 114 17.73 16.96 27.19
N GLY A 115 18.72 16.43 26.46
CA GLY A 115 18.61 16.17 25.04
C GLY A 115 18.45 17.44 24.19
N LYS A 116 18.83 18.60 24.75
CA LYS A 116 18.85 19.86 24.02
C LYS A 116 20.00 19.90 23.03
N PRO A 117 19.87 20.56 21.87
CA PRO A 117 21.02 20.86 21.05
C PRO A 117 21.96 21.75 21.86
N LEU A 118 23.25 21.38 21.87
CA LEU A 118 24.28 22.15 22.56
C LEU A 118 24.26 23.59 22.08
N ALA A 119 24.27 24.55 23.01
CA ALA A 119 24.30 25.97 22.71
C ALA A 119 25.54 26.33 21.87
N LYS A 120 25.38 27.31 20.97
CA LYS A 120 26.49 27.84 20.17
C LYS A 120 27.45 28.62 21.06
N HIS A 121 28.48 27.95 21.56
CA HIS A 121 29.60 28.65 22.16
C HIS A 121 30.60 29.01 21.06
N GLU A 122 30.90 30.30 20.93
CA GLU A 122 31.92 30.78 19.99
C GLU A 122 33.27 30.18 20.34
N GLY A 123 33.87 29.44 19.39
CA GLY A 123 35.21 28.86 19.51
C GLY A 123 35.26 27.39 19.90
N HIS A 124 34.16 26.74 20.31
CA HIS A 124 34.15 25.33 20.66
C HIS A 124 33.41 24.47 19.65
N PRO A 125 33.93 23.28 19.31
CA PRO A 125 33.24 22.35 18.42
C PRO A 125 32.00 21.77 19.12
N LYS A 126 30.91 21.69 18.35
CA LYS A 126 29.58 21.30 18.82
C LYS A 126 29.31 19.80 18.65
N PHE A 127 30.24 18.97 19.07
CA PHE A 127 30.15 17.54 18.85
C PHE A 127 30.31 16.77 20.13
N THR A 128 29.46 15.77 20.33
CA THR A 128 29.59 14.82 21.41
C THR A 128 29.72 13.43 20.81
N ILE A 129 30.86 12.78 21.03
CA ILE A 129 31.05 11.39 20.65
C ILE A 129 31.10 10.59 21.97
N ILE A 130 30.19 9.64 22.16
CA ILE A 130 30.14 8.77 23.33
C ILE A 130 30.50 7.37 22.90
N ASP A 131 31.58 6.84 23.46
CA ASP A 131 31.86 5.41 23.42
C ASP A 131 31.18 4.71 24.60
N GLU A 132 31.00 3.39 24.52
CA GLU A 132 30.38 2.62 25.61
C GLU A 132 31.16 2.72 26.94
N SER A 133 32.46 2.96 26.86
CA SER A 133 33.30 3.22 28.03
C SER A 133 32.93 4.49 28.80
N ASP A 134 32.31 5.45 28.10
CA ASP A 134 31.95 6.74 28.67
C ASP A 134 30.48 6.76 29.20
N LEU A 135 29.69 5.72 28.89
CA LEU A 135 28.30 5.63 29.37
C LEU A 135 28.15 5.73 30.90
N PRO A 136 29.05 5.17 31.73
CA PRO A 136 28.97 5.33 33.18
C PRO A 136 29.10 6.77 33.65
N LEU A 137 29.75 7.66 32.87
CA LEU A 137 29.93 9.07 33.16
C LEU A 137 28.65 9.92 32.97
N LEU A 138 27.69 9.38 32.25
CA LEU A 138 26.42 10.06 32.02
C LEU A 138 25.55 10.06 33.28
N ALA A 139 24.72 11.10 33.42
CA ALA A 139 23.76 11.18 34.50
C ALA A 139 22.76 10.01 34.47
N ASP A 140 22.21 9.61 35.60
CA ASP A 140 21.33 8.45 35.72
C ASP A 140 19.99 8.61 34.96
N ASP A 141 19.59 9.83 34.63
CA ASP A 141 18.42 10.16 33.86
C ASP A 141 18.70 10.33 32.36
N ASP A 142 19.95 10.18 31.92
CA ASP A 142 20.30 10.20 30.50
C ASP A 142 19.99 8.83 29.86
N TRP A 143 19.14 8.87 28.85
CA TRP A 143 18.68 7.65 28.16
C TRP A 143 19.81 6.90 27.43
N ARG A 144 20.88 7.57 27.07
CA ARG A 144 22.06 6.97 26.41
C ARG A 144 22.86 6.07 27.34
N LYS A 145 22.78 6.28 28.66
CA LYS A 145 23.42 5.43 29.66
C LYS A 145 22.93 3.98 29.64
N TYR A 146 21.72 3.74 29.04
CA TYR A 146 21.05 2.44 29.03
C TYR A 146 20.82 1.94 27.60
N PRO A 147 21.90 1.63 26.82
CA PRO A 147 21.76 1.23 25.42
C PRO A 147 21.10 -0.15 25.25
N GLU A 148 21.03 -0.97 26.31
CA GLU A 148 20.40 -2.29 26.31
C GLU A 148 18.89 -2.26 26.27
N THR A 149 18.26 -1.13 26.59
CA THR A 149 16.82 -0.95 26.56
C THR A 149 16.38 -0.19 25.31
N THR A 150 15.33 -0.71 24.65
CA THR A 150 14.78 -0.08 23.44
C THR A 150 14.07 1.23 23.76
N GLU A 151 14.34 2.26 22.99
CA GLU A 151 13.54 3.50 22.95
C GLU A 151 12.34 3.30 22.02
N TRP A 152 11.15 3.49 22.55
CA TRP A 152 9.88 3.42 21.80
C TRP A 152 9.37 4.81 21.54
N GLY A 153 8.84 5.07 20.36
CA GLY A 153 8.33 6.41 20.07
C GLY A 153 7.36 6.52 18.91
N ILE A 154 6.81 7.72 18.81
CA ILE A 154 5.95 8.15 17.70
C ILE A 154 6.58 9.41 17.09
N GLY A 155 6.91 9.31 15.80
CA GLY A 155 7.35 10.45 15.00
C GLY A 155 6.19 11.33 14.55
N TRP A 156 6.48 12.35 13.74
CA TRP A 156 5.49 13.30 13.25
C TRP A 156 5.23 13.19 11.74
N ILE A 157 6.04 12.41 11.01
CA ILE A 157 5.83 12.17 9.57
C ILE A 157 5.15 10.81 9.38
N PRO A 158 3.86 10.74 9.00
CA PRO A 158 3.10 9.50 8.92
C PRO A 158 3.37 8.73 7.59
N LEU A 159 4.62 8.65 7.17
CA LEU A 159 5.06 8.00 5.92
C LEU A 159 6.03 6.85 6.19
N GLY A 160 5.75 6.04 7.21
CA GLY A 160 6.59 4.90 7.54
C GLY A 160 6.91 4.82 9.03
N GLY A 161 7.82 3.94 9.40
CA GLY A 161 8.37 3.75 10.74
C GLY A 161 9.75 3.14 10.60
N TYR A 162 10.41 2.82 11.70
CA TYR A 162 11.69 2.13 11.66
C TYR A 162 11.99 1.38 12.95
N CYS A 163 12.75 0.30 12.78
CA CYS A 163 13.32 -0.50 13.85
C CYS A 163 14.85 -0.45 13.76
N ALA A 164 15.51 0.40 14.56
CA ALA A 164 16.96 0.53 14.55
C ALA A 164 17.61 -0.68 15.24
N ILE A 165 18.08 -1.62 14.45
CA ILE A 165 18.74 -2.85 14.91
C ILE A 165 20.24 -2.60 15.06
N ALA A 166 20.81 -2.90 16.22
CA ALA A 166 22.21 -2.66 16.50
C ALA A 166 23.12 -3.42 15.52
N GLY A 167 24.07 -2.72 14.91
CA GLY A 167 25.05 -3.30 13.99
C GLY A 167 24.50 -3.65 12.59
N MET A 168 23.36 -3.12 12.21
CA MET A 168 22.81 -3.19 10.86
C MET A 168 23.06 -1.88 10.12
N VAL A 169 23.43 -1.95 8.85
CA VAL A 169 23.45 -0.79 7.94
C VAL A 169 22.08 -0.67 7.34
N ASP A 170 21.38 0.40 7.73
CA ASP A 170 20.02 0.69 7.32
C ASP A 170 19.86 2.20 7.04
N GLU A 171 18.62 2.67 6.92
CA GLU A 171 18.28 4.09 6.71
C GLU A 171 18.72 5.00 7.87
N THR A 172 18.95 4.42 9.04
CA THR A 172 19.29 5.16 10.28
C THR A 172 20.75 5.09 10.64
N THR A 173 21.49 4.09 10.12
CA THR A 173 22.86 3.77 10.50
C THR A 173 23.73 3.55 9.26
N THR A 174 24.76 4.38 9.07
CA THR A 174 25.72 4.27 7.97
C THR A 174 26.88 3.31 8.33
N ALA A 175 27.58 2.81 7.30
CA ALA A 175 28.74 1.92 7.51
C ALA A 175 29.85 2.57 8.35
N ASP A 176 30.06 3.88 8.21
CA ASP A 176 31.08 4.63 8.95
C ASP A 176 30.74 4.80 10.46
N GLN A 177 29.47 4.64 10.84
CA GLN A 177 29.01 4.68 12.23
C GLN A 177 29.22 3.34 12.96
N LEU A 178 29.47 2.27 12.21
CA LEU A 178 29.76 0.96 12.79
C LEU A 178 31.21 0.90 13.26
N GLY A 179 31.41 0.49 14.51
CA GLY A 179 32.75 0.25 15.06
C GLY A 179 33.52 -0.83 14.28
N SER A 180 34.85 -0.83 14.37
CA SER A 180 35.74 -1.74 13.62
C SER A 180 35.53 -3.23 13.95
N GLN A 181 35.14 -3.55 15.20
CA GLN A 181 34.87 -4.92 15.62
C GLN A 181 33.39 -5.13 15.98
N PRO A 182 32.75 -6.19 15.42
CA PRO A 182 31.35 -6.53 15.75
C PRO A 182 31.21 -6.94 17.22
N LYS A 183 30.22 -6.39 17.92
CA LYS A 183 29.92 -6.77 19.30
C LYS A 183 28.91 -7.95 19.33
N PRO A 184 28.96 -8.81 20.38
CA PRO A 184 28.13 -10.03 20.41
C PRO A 184 26.62 -9.82 20.23
N TRP A 185 26.09 -8.67 20.62
CA TRP A 185 24.67 -8.30 20.52
C TRP A 185 24.32 -7.55 19.23
N GLU A 186 25.28 -7.36 18.33
CA GLU A 186 25.04 -6.72 17.04
C GLU A 186 24.56 -7.74 16.00
N TYR A 187 23.70 -7.29 15.09
CA TYR A 187 23.20 -8.07 13.95
C TYR A 187 24.33 -8.69 13.13
N ARG A 188 25.38 -7.91 12.83
CA ARG A 188 26.53 -8.35 12.02
C ARG A 188 27.41 -9.41 12.70
N ALA A 189 27.30 -9.56 14.03
CA ALA A 189 28.00 -10.60 14.79
C ALA A 189 27.26 -11.93 14.81
N GLN A 190 25.98 -11.94 14.45
CA GLN A 190 25.18 -13.16 14.43
C GLN A 190 25.47 -14.01 13.19
N SER A 191 25.26 -15.32 13.31
CA SER A 191 25.33 -16.24 12.17
C SER A 191 24.27 -15.89 11.13
N THR A 192 24.55 -16.19 9.86
CA THR A 192 23.66 -15.90 8.72
C THR A 192 22.27 -16.50 8.91
N TRP A 193 22.18 -17.70 9.50
CA TRP A 193 20.92 -18.38 9.83
C TRP A 193 20.06 -17.64 10.85
N LYS A 194 20.65 -16.84 11.74
CA LYS A 194 19.93 -15.99 12.68
C LYS A 194 19.57 -14.65 12.06
N ARG A 195 20.43 -14.14 11.16
CA ARG A 195 20.19 -12.86 10.47
C ARG A 195 19.04 -12.95 9.46
N LEU A 196 18.91 -14.09 8.77
CA LEU A 196 17.85 -14.27 7.77
C LEU A 196 16.44 -14.13 8.36
N PRO A 197 16.04 -14.82 9.45
CA PRO A 197 14.73 -14.61 10.07
C PRO A 197 14.50 -13.20 10.60
N ILE A 198 15.58 -12.50 11.03
CA ILE A 198 15.45 -11.10 11.49
C ILE A 198 14.99 -10.21 10.33
N ILE A 199 15.59 -10.36 9.14
CA ILE A 199 15.20 -9.58 7.97
C ILE A 199 13.84 -10.03 7.42
N CYS A 200 13.61 -11.34 7.28
CA CYS A 200 12.33 -11.85 6.80
C CYS A 200 11.18 -11.61 7.79
N GLY A 201 11.47 -11.22 9.03
CA GLY A 201 10.50 -11.06 10.10
C GLY A 201 9.38 -10.08 9.76
N GLY A 202 9.71 -8.94 9.18
CA GLY A 202 8.73 -7.94 8.75
C GLY A 202 7.78 -8.48 7.68
N VAL A 203 8.34 -9.10 6.65
CA VAL A 203 7.58 -9.73 5.55
C VAL A 203 6.66 -10.84 6.07
N LEU A 204 7.22 -11.74 6.91
CA LEU A 204 6.48 -12.86 7.47
C LEU A 204 5.29 -12.38 8.31
N VAL A 205 5.52 -11.40 9.17
CA VAL A 205 4.48 -10.91 10.08
C VAL A 205 3.39 -10.15 9.31
N ASN A 206 3.73 -9.39 8.27
CA ASN A 206 2.73 -8.80 7.38
C ASN A 206 1.89 -9.87 6.67
N PHE A 207 2.52 -10.91 6.14
CA PHE A 207 1.78 -12.01 5.51
C PHE A 207 0.83 -12.70 6.50
N VAL A 208 1.32 -13.06 7.68
CA VAL A 208 0.49 -13.67 8.74
C VAL A 208 -0.64 -12.73 9.19
N ALA A 209 -0.37 -11.43 9.33
CA ALA A 209 -1.38 -10.44 9.66
C ALA A 209 -2.50 -10.40 8.61
N ALA A 210 -2.16 -10.43 7.31
CA ALA A 210 -3.16 -10.51 6.25
C ALA A 210 -4.05 -11.74 6.38
N LEU A 211 -3.47 -12.93 6.65
CA LEU A 211 -4.22 -14.17 6.84
C LEU A 211 -5.18 -14.07 8.05
N ILE A 212 -4.71 -13.48 9.15
CA ILE A 212 -5.54 -13.25 10.34
C ILE A 212 -6.68 -12.29 10.03
N ILE A 213 -6.41 -11.19 9.33
CA ILE A 213 -7.43 -10.19 8.98
C ILE A 213 -8.47 -10.81 8.04
N TYR A 214 -8.07 -11.54 6.99
CA TYR A 214 -9.01 -12.24 6.11
C TYR A 214 -9.87 -13.25 6.87
N SER A 215 -9.26 -14.04 7.75
CA SER A 215 -10.02 -14.98 8.59
C SER A 215 -11.04 -14.28 9.50
N ALA A 216 -10.64 -13.14 10.08
CA ALA A 216 -11.53 -12.33 10.92
C ALA A 216 -12.69 -11.71 10.11
N ILE A 217 -12.42 -11.26 8.87
CA ILE A 217 -13.43 -10.74 7.95
C ILE A 217 -14.46 -11.83 7.64
N LEU A 218 -14.00 -13.01 7.23
CA LEU A 218 -14.88 -14.14 6.92
C LEU A 218 -15.74 -14.56 8.12
N PHE A 219 -15.16 -14.55 9.31
CA PHE A 219 -15.88 -14.88 10.55
C PHE A 219 -16.94 -13.84 10.89
N HIS A 220 -16.64 -12.53 10.69
CA HIS A 220 -17.52 -11.46 11.17
C HIS A 220 -18.58 -11.04 10.14
N TRP A 221 -18.22 -11.01 8.85
CA TRP A 221 -19.10 -10.54 7.78
C TRP A 221 -19.51 -11.63 6.80
N GLY A 222 -18.88 -12.81 6.83
CA GLY A 222 -19.10 -13.82 5.81
C GLY A 222 -18.54 -13.39 4.43
N THR A 223 -19.11 -13.96 3.39
CA THR A 223 -18.79 -13.62 1.99
C THR A 223 -20.07 -13.47 1.20
N ASP A 224 -20.24 -12.32 0.56
CA ASP A 224 -21.25 -12.13 -0.44
C ASP A 224 -20.65 -12.46 -1.81
N SER A 225 -21.28 -13.35 -2.54
CA SER A 225 -20.88 -13.68 -3.91
C SER A 225 -22.08 -13.64 -4.84
N LEU A 226 -21.85 -13.19 -6.07
CA LEU A 226 -22.80 -13.31 -7.14
C LEU A 226 -22.28 -14.37 -8.11
N PRO A 227 -22.76 -15.63 -7.99
CA PRO A 227 -22.35 -16.69 -8.89
C PRO A 227 -22.80 -16.40 -10.33
N LEU A 228 -21.99 -16.79 -11.31
CA LEU A 228 -22.32 -16.62 -12.71
C LEU A 228 -23.62 -17.31 -13.10
N LYS A 229 -23.95 -18.45 -12.47
CA LYS A 229 -25.24 -19.15 -12.69
C LYS A 229 -26.48 -18.30 -12.37
N ASN A 230 -26.32 -17.26 -11.52
CA ASN A 230 -27.39 -16.35 -11.12
C ASN A 230 -27.50 -15.12 -12.04
N ALA A 231 -26.70 -15.03 -13.11
CA ALA A 231 -26.77 -13.96 -14.09
C ALA A 231 -27.93 -14.15 -15.06
N THR A 232 -29.16 -14.03 -14.57
CA THR A 232 -30.41 -14.31 -15.30
C THR A 232 -30.59 -13.49 -16.60
N TYR A 233 -29.92 -12.34 -16.70
CA TYR A 233 -29.94 -11.45 -17.88
C TYR A 233 -28.68 -11.62 -18.75
N GLY A 234 -27.85 -12.62 -18.47
CA GLY A 234 -26.57 -12.82 -19.13
C GLY A 234 -25.50 -11.82 -18.68
N LEU A 235 -24.38 -11.83 -19.41
CA LEU A 235 -23.25 -10.95 -19.13
C LEU A 235 -23.19 -9.79 -20.12
N TYR A 236 -22.67 -8.66 -19.64
CA TYR A 236 -22.27 -7.52 -20.46
C TYR A 236 -20.81 -7.68 -20.86
N PHE A 237 -20.50 -7.34 -22.08
CA PHE A 237 -19.17 -7.34 -22.65
C PHE A 237 -18.83 -5.97 -23.22
N SER A 238 -17.62 -5.48 -22.98
CA SER A 238 -17.14 -4.25 -23.58
C SER A 238 -16.93 -4.39 -25.09
N ASP A 239 -16.77 -3.28 -25.80
CA ASP A 239 -16.61 -3.26 -27.26
C ASP A 239 -15.40 -4.10 -27.71
N GLU A 240 -14.34 -4.14 -26.89
CA GLU A 240 -13.17 -4.95 -27.15
C GLU A 240 -13.49 -6.45 -27.16
N LEU A 241 -14.33 -6.92 -26.22
CA LEU A 241 -14.76 -8.32 -26.19
C LEU A 241 -15.79 -8.63 -27.29
N LEU A 242 -16.62 -7.66 -27.66
CA LEU A 242 -17.52 -7.83 -28.81
C LEU A 242 -16.70 -8.05 -30.09
N SER A 243 -15.53 -7.40 -30.23
CA SER A 243 -14.62 -7.62 -31.36
C SER A 243 -13.97 -9.01 -31.35
N GLU A 244 -13.83 -9.66 -30.17
CA GLU A 244 -13.36 -11.04 -29.99
C GLU A 244 -14.46 -12.10 -30.23
N GLY A 245 -15.67 -11.66 -30.60
CA GLY A 245 -16.77 -12.55 -30.98
C GLY A 245 -17.83 -12.82 -29.92
N PHE A 246 -17.69 -12.21 -28.72
CA PHE A 246 -18.77 -12.23 -27.72
C PHE A 246 -19.98 -11.44 -28.19
N ARG A 247 -21.14 -11.72 -27.63
CA ARG A 247 -22.36 -10.94 -27.81
C ARG A 247 -22.96 -10.59 -26.46
N GLN A 248 -23.63 -9.44 -26.40
CA GLN A 248 -24.33 -9.04 -25.18
C GLN A 248 -25.37 -10.10 -24.78
N GLY A 249 -25.31 -10.50 -23.52
CA GLY A 249 -26.16 -11.53 -22.94
C GLY A 249 -25.63 -12.96 -23.04
N ASP A 250 -24.47 -13.19 -23.65
CA ASP A 250 -23.83 -14.50 -23.60
C ASP A 250 -23.52 -14.89 -22.15
N MET A 251 -23.59 -16.19 -21.84
CA MET A 251 -23.18 -16.76 -20.55
C MET A 251 -21.91 -17.60 -20.75
N ILE A 252 -20.85 -17.29 -20.02
CA ILE A 252 -19.62 -18.09 -20.11
C ILE A 252 -19.79 -19.37 -19.29
N LEU A 253 -19.74 -20.51 -19.98
CA LEU A 253 -19.85 -21.84 -19.39
C LEU A 253 -18.48 -22.39 -18.97
N LYS A 254 -17.46 -22.22 -19.83
CA LYS A 254 -16.11 -22.72 -19.59
C LYS A 254 -15.05 -21.76 -20.10
N VAL A 255 -13.93 -21.75 -19.39
CA VAL A 255 -12.66 -21.12 -19.78
C VAL A 255 -11.62 -22.22 -19.82
N GLY A 256 -11.24 -22.68 -21.02
CA GLY A 256 -10.57 -23.96 -21.22
C GLY A 256 -11.43 -25.12 -20.69
N ASP A 257 -10.84 -25.92 -19.82
CA ASP A 257 -11.54 -27.06 -19.17
C ASP A 257 -12.20 -26.67 -17.83
N ARG A 258 -12.12 -25.40 -17.40
CA ARG A 258 -12.56 -24.93 -16.08
C ARG A 258 -13.93 -24.27 -16.16
N GLU A 259 -14.79 -24.52 -15.17
CA GLU A 259 -16.11 -23.90 -15.03
C GLU A 259 -16.03 -22.72 -14.06
N PRO A 260 -16.15 -21.47 -14.55
CA PRO A 260 -16.05 -20.30 -13.72
C PRO A 260 -17.28 -20.15 -12.81
N GLN A 261 -17.06 -19.89 -11.53
CA GLN A 261 -18.13 -19.68 -10.57
C GLN A 261 -18.44 -18.19 -10.39
N THR A 262 -17.44 -17.33 -10.55
CA THR A 262 -17.53 -15.90 -10.29
C THR A 262 -16.91 -15.11 -11.46
N ARG A 263 -17.24 -13.80 -11.52
CA ARG A 263 -16.60 -12.89 -12.46
C ARG A 263 -15.08 -12.79 -12.24
N ALA A 264 -14.63 -12.93 -10.99
CA ALA A 264 -13.20 -12.91 -10.68
C ALA A 264 -12.46 -14.10 -11.30
N ASP A 265 -13.09 -15.27 -11.41
CA ASP A 265 -12.51 -16.43 -12.09
C ASP A 265 -12.28 -16.15 -13.57
N LEU A 266 -13.25 -15.45 -14.22
CA LEU A 266 -13.12 -15.06 -15.63
C LEU A 266 -11.91 -14.15 -15.84
N LEU A 267 -11.77 -13.11 -15.01
CA LEU A 267 -10.64 -12.18 -15.05
C LEU A 267 -9.30 -12.91 -14.88
N ASN A 268 -9.22 -13.76 -13.86
CA ASN A 268 -8.00 -14.47 -13.55
C ASN A 268 -7.61 -15.46 -14.66
N TRP A 269 -8.55 -16.22 -15.18
CA TRP A 269 -8.24 -17.28 -16.13
C TRP A 269 -8.04 -16.77 -17.56
N MET A 270 -8.87 -15.80 -18.00
CA MET A 270 -8.74 -15.26 -19.34
C MET A 270 -7.55 -14.28 -19.48
N VAL A 271 -7.35 -13.39 -18.50
CA VAL A 271 -6.34 -12.33 -18.60
C VAL A 271 -5.02 -12.72 -17.96
N ILE A 272 -5.07 -13.30 -16.74
CA ILE A 272 -3.85 -13.56 -15.96
C ILE A 272 -3.24 -14.91 -16.32
N ASP A 273 -4.08 -15.95 -16.43
CA ASP A 273 -3.61 -17.31 -16.83
C ASP A 273 -3.47 -17.42 -18.36
N GLY A 274 -4.06 -16.50 -19.15
CA GLY A 274 -3.97 -16.47 -20.60
C GLY A 274 -4.67 -17.67 -21.25
N ILE A 275 -5.84 -18.09 -20.75
CA ILE A 275 -6.63 -19.16 -21.35
C ILE A 275 -7.53 -18.55 -22.42
N HIS A 276 -7.33 -18.93 -23.67
CA HIS A 276 -7.98 -18.31 -24.83
C HIS A 276 -9.19 -19.08 -25.36
N ASP A 277 -9.37 -20.34 -24.97
CA ASP A 277 -10.52 -21.15 -25.40
C ASP A 277 -11.70 -20.92 -24.47
N ILE A 278 -12.77 -20.33 -24.98
CA ILE A 278 -13.94 -19.97 -24.21
C ILE A 278 -15.19 -20.65 -24.78
N THR A 279 -15.98 -21.23 -23.91
CA THR A 279 -17.27 -21.81 -24.28
C THR A 279 -18.38 -20.95 -23.70
N VAL A 280 -19.23 -20.41 -24.54
CA VAL A 280 -20.38 -19.57 -24.15
C VAL A 280 -21.72 -20.21 -24.51
N LEU A 281 -22.73 -19.94 -23.71
CA LEU A 281 -24.12 -20.22 -24.03
C LEU A 281 -24.75 -18.94 -24.65
N ARG A 282 -25.18 -19.04 -25.89
CA ARG A 282 -25.80 -17.96 -26.66
C ARG A 282 -27.20 -18.39 -27.12
N GLN A 283 -28.25 -17.81 -26.58
CA GLN A 283 -29.65 -18.12 -26.95
C GLN A 283 -29.95 -19.63 -26.97
N ASN A 284 -29.46 -20.40 -26.02
CA ASN A 284 -29.50 -21.85 -25.85
C ASN A 284 -28.53 -22.68 -26.74
N ASP A 285 -27.75 -22.05 -27.60
CA ASP A 285 -26.69 -22.73 -28.37
C ASP A 285 -25.34 -22.59 -27.72
N THR A 286 -24.56 -23.66 -27.69
CA THR A 286 -23.18 -23.62 -27.21
C THR A 286 -22.26 -23.16 -28.34
N VAL A 287 -21.53 -22.06 -28.11
CA VAL A 287 -20.58 -21.48 -29.06
C VAL A 287 -19.19 -21.53 -28.47
N HIS A 288 -18.22 -21.93 -29.28
CA HIS A 288 -16.79 -21.90 -28.93
C HIS A 288 -16.14 -20.66 -29.52
N LEU A 289 -15.44 -19.92 -28.68
CA LEU A 289 -14.69 -18.71 -29.06
C LEU A 289 -13.23 -18.93 -28.73
N THR A 290 -12.34 -18.45 -29.59
CA THR A 290 -10.90 -18.44 -29.33
C THR A 290 -10.43 -16.99 -29.33
N LEU A 291 -9.93 -16.54 -28.20
CA LEU A 291 -9.44 -15.16 -28.01
C LEU A 291 -8.11 -14.97 -28.75
N SER A 292 -7.83 -13.74 -29.13
CA SER A 292 -6.57 -13.35 -29.75
C SER A 292 -5.38 -13.50 -28.77
N ASP A 293 -4.17 -13.76 -29.31
CA ASP A 293 -2.95 -13.96 -28.50
C ASP A 293 -2.57 -12.73 -27.65
N ASN A 294 -3.02 -11.56 -28.03
CA ASN A 294 -2.78 -10.29 -27.32
C ASN A 294 -3.98 -9.80 -26.50
N PHE A 295 -4.90 -10.70 -26.16
CA PHE A 295 -6.13 -10.38 -25.41
C PHE A 295 -5.85 -9.64 -24.09
N ASP A 296 -4.81 -10.05 -23.35
CA ASP A 296 -4.39 -9.38 -22.12
C ASP A 296 -4.06 -7.90 -22.33
N GLN A 297 -3.41 -7.56 -23.47
CA GLN A 297 -3.07 -6.19 -23.83
C GLN A 297 -4.30 -5.38 -24.22
N ILE A 298 -5.26 -6.01 -24.90
CA ILE A 298 -6.53 -5.39 -25.28
C ILE A 298 -7.31 -4.99 -24.04
N VAL A 299 -7.45 -5.90 -23.07
CA VAL A 299 -8.15 -5.65 -21.80
C VAL A 299 -7.45 -4.57 -20.97
N LEU A 300 -6.12 -4.58 -20.91
CA LEU A 300 -5.36 -3.54 -20.20
C LEU A 300 -5.51 -2.16 -20.85
N ALA A 301 -5.54 -2.09 -22.18
CA ALA A 301 -5.72 -0.85 -22.92
C ALA A 301 -7.12 -0.25 -22.71
N ALA A 302 -8.14 -1.09 -22.52
CA ALA A 302 -9.50 -0.72 -22.23
C ALA A 302 -9.76 -0.27 -20.78
N GLY A 303 -8.74 -0.26 -19.91
CA GLY A 303 -8.86 0.15 -18.51
C GLY A 303 -9.17 -0.97 -17.52
N GLY A 304 -9.09 -2.21 -17.93
CA GLY A 304 -8.83 -3.41 -17.10
C GLY A 304 -9.95 -3.98 -16.24
N SER A 305 -10.93 -3.23 -15.74
CA SER A 305 -11.82 -3.77 -14.68
C SER A 305 -13.28 -3.99 -15.06
N SER A 306 -13.76 -3.42 -16.14
CA SER A 306 -15.19 -3.41 -16.49
C SER A 306 -15.51 -4.05 -17.83
N PHE A 307 -14.63 -4.93 -18.34
CA PHE A 307 -14.84 -5.55 -19.66
C PHE A 307 -15.88 -6.68 -19.65
N ILE A 308 -16.17 -7.29 -18.49
CA ILE A 308 -17.28 -8.21 -18.27
C ILE A 308 -18.02 -7.77 -17.01
N ASP A 309 -19.36 -7.64 -17.09
CA ASP A 309 -20.21 -7.33 -15.94
C ASP A 309 -21.54 -8.08 -16.02
N TYR A 310 -22.29 -8.08 -14.91
CA TYR A 310 -23.64 -8.64 -14.87
C TYR A 310 -24.61 -7.66 -15.49
N ARG A 311 -25.50 -8.17 -16.36
CA ARG A 311 -26.62 -7.37 -16.88
C ARG A 311 -27.80 -7.41 -15.91
N PHE A 312 -28.48 -6.29 -15.77
CA PHE A 312 -29.69 -6.16 -14.96
C PHE A 312 -30.59 -5.07 -15.53
N PRO A 313 -31.91 -5.12 -15.30
CA PRO A 313 -32.85 -4.13 -15.79
C PRO A 313 -32.56 -2.73 -15.26
N PHE A 314 -32.82 -1.70 -16.06
CA PHE A 314 -32.73 -0.33 -15.59
C PHE A 314 -34.03 0.10 -14.93
N VAL A 315 -34.10 0.06 -13.62
CA VAL A 315 -35.23 0.60 -12.85
C VAL A 315 -34.73 1.78 -12.02
N VAL A 316 -35.48 2.89 -12.08
CA VAL A 316 -35.12 4.13 -11.35
C VAL A 316 -35.27 3.92 -9.85
N GLY A 317 -34.18 4.07 -9.12
CA GLY A 317 -34.13 3.97 -7.66
C GLY A 317 -34.26 5.33 -6.98
N GLU A 318 -33.42 6.30 -7.38
CA GLU A 318 -33.41 7.65 -6.84
C GLU A 318 -33.20 8.66 -7.96
N ILE A 319 -33.86 9.82 -7.87
CA ILE A 319 -33.77 10.91 -8.83
C ILE A 319 -33.02 12.08 -8.22
N ILE A 320 -31.98 12.55 -8.90
CA ILE A 320 -31.21 13.71 -8.47
C ILE A 320 -32.06 14.98 -8.68
N PRO A 321 -32.22 15.83 -7.64
CA PRO A 321 -32.96 17.09 -7.77
C PRO A 321 -32.42 17.97 -8.90
N ALA A 322 -33.30 18.62 -9.64
CA ALA A 322 -32.98 19.49 -10.78
C ALA A 322 -32.24 18.81 -11.95
N SER A 323 -32.22 17.49 -12.00
CA SER A 323 -31.68 16.72 -13.13
C SER A 323 -32.64 16.67 -14.32
N PRO A 324 -32.19 16.29 -15.53
CA PRO A 324 -33.05 16.02 -16.67
C PRO A 324 -34.22 15.08 -16.34
N ALA A 325 -34.00 14.02 -15.60
CA ALA A 325 -35.05 13.10 -15.17
C ALA A 325 -36.08 13.76 -14.24
N ALA A 326 -35.65 14.60 -13.30
CA ALA A 326 -36.54 15.34 -12.43
C ALA A 326 -37.41 16.35 -13.21
N ILE A 327 -36.81 17.03 -14.19
CA ILE A 327 -37.53 17.97 -15.07
C ILE A 327 -38.56 17.24 -15.95
N ALA A 328 -38.21 16.04 -16.42
CA ALA A 328 -39.11 15.21 -17.23
C ALA A 328 -40.14 14.43 -16.39
N LEU A 329 -40.18 14.67 -15.05
CA LEU A 329 -41.13 14.02 -14.14
C LEU A 329 -41.04 12.49 -14.15
N MET A 330 -39.81 11.97 -14.23
CA MET A 330 -39.58 10.56 -13.99
C MET A 330 -39.84 10.23 -12.51
N GLU A 331 -40.24 9.00 -12.24
CA GLU A 331 -40.58 8.55 -10.87
C GLU A 331 -39.74 7.35 -10.46
N LYS A 332 -39.59 7.18 -9.15
CA LYS A 332 -38.99 5.97 -8.59
C LYS A 332 -39.82 4.75 -8.99
N GLY A 333 -39.15 3.71 -9.49
CA GLY A 333 -39.79 2.49 -9.99
C GLY A 333 -40.04 2.49 -11.49
N ASP A 334 -39.80 3.59 -12.20
CA ASP A 334 -39.84 3.62 -13.67
C ASP A 334 -38.83 2.60 -14.23
N SER A 335 -39.30 1.66 -15.04
CA SER A 335 -38.48 0.63 -15.68
C SER A 335 -38.23 1.01 -17.14
N ILE A 336 -37.00 1.39 -17.46
CA ILE A 336 -36.60 1.82 -18.80
C ILE A 336 -36.46 0.61 -19.73
N VAL A 337 -37.03 0.66 -20.93
CA VAL A 337 -36.99 -0.43 -21.90
C VAL A 337 -36.49 -0.02 -23.27
N ALA A 338 -36.52 1.29 -23.59
CA ALA A 338 -35.94 1.78 -24.84
C ALA A 338 -35.47 3.24 -24.69
N VAL A 339 -34.43 3.58 -25.44
CA VAL A 339 -33.88 4.92 -25.61
C VAL A 339 -33.99 5.30 -27.07
N GLY A 340 -34.73 6.37 -27.39
CA GLY A 340 -35.07 6.69 -28.78
C GLY A 340 -35.84 5.55 -29.45
N SER A 341 -35.31 5.04 -30.54
CA SER A 341 -35.87 3.89 -31.28
C SER A 341 -35.20 2.55 -30.91
N VAL A 342 -34.21 2.55 -30.04
CA VAL A 342 -33.41 1.36 -29.71
C VAL A 342 -33.93 0.71 -28.42
N VAL A 343 -34.24 -0.58 -28.49
CA VAL A 343 -34.64 -1.37 -27.32
C VAL A 343 -33.40 -1.60 -26.43
N THR A 344 -33.50 -1.21 -25.17
CA THR A 344 -32.40 -1.26 -24.18
C THR A 344 -32.85 -2.06 -22.96
N PRO A 345 -32.77 -3.40 -23.01
CA PRO A 345 -33.33 -4.28 -21.98
C PRO A 345 -32.60 -4.21 -20.65
N CYS A 346 -31.38 -3.70 -20.63
CA CYS A 346 -30.54 -3.67 -19.43
C CYS A 346 -29.90 -2.31 -19.22
N TYR A 347 -29.43 -2.08 -17.99
CA TYR A 347 -28.78 -0.84 -17.56
C TYR A 347 -27.62 -0.42 -18.48
N GLN A 348 -26.76 -1.36 -18.84
CA GLN A 348 -25.59 -1.06 -19.67
C GLN A 348 -26.00 -0.65 -21.10
N ASP A 349 -27.06 -1.24 -21.65
CA ASP A 349 -27.57 -0.89 -22.97
C ASP A 349 -28.15 0.55 -22.97
N VAL A 350 -28.83 0.92 -21.87
CA VAL A 350 -29.36 2.29 -21.70
C VAL A 350 -28.21 3.30 -21.63
N VAL A 351 -27.15 3.01 -20.83
CA VAL A 351 -26.01 3.91 -20.69
C VAL A 351 -25.26 4.07 -22.01
N ALA A 352 -25.06 2.98 -22.74
CA ALA A 352 -24.39 3.01 -24.04
C ALA A 352 -25.19 3.86 -25.04
N GLU A 353 -26.50 3.64 -25.15
CA GLU A 353 -27.36 4.35 -26.11
C GLU A 353 -27.49 5.84 -25.76
N LEU A 354 -27.63 6.20 -24.47
CA LEU A 354 -27.71 7.60 -24.05
C LEU A 354 -26.47 8.41 -24.45
N SER A 355 -25.30 7.80 -24.53
CA SER A 355 -24.08 8.50 -24.93
C SER A 355 -24.17 9.16 -26.32
N HIS A 356 -25.04 8.69 -27.17
CA HIS A 356 -25.27 9.24 -28.50
C HIS A 356 -26.11 10.55 -28.51
N TYR A 357 -26.76 10.87 -27.36
CA TYR A 357 -27.68 12.03 -27.24
C TYR A 357 -27.11 13.15 -26.36
N ALA A 358 -25.78 13.31 -26.35
CA ALA A 358 -25.13 14.42 -25.61
C ALA A 358 -25.59 15.77 -26.20
N CYS A 359 -26.05 16.69 -25.34
CA CYS A 359 -26.62 18.00 -25.71
C CYS A 359 -27.85 17.91 -26.61
N ASP A 360 -28.64 16.82 -26.55
CA ASP A 360 -29.81 16.59 -27.39
C ASP A 360 -30.99 16.10 -26.55
N SER A 361 -32.16 16.08 -27.21
CA SER A 361 -33.40 15.55 -26.64
C SER A 361 -33.62 14.11 -27.06
N VAL A 362 -33.99 13.27 -26.11
CA VAL A 362 -34.23 11.84 -26.33
C VAL A 362 -35.53 11.41 -25.68
N MET A 363 -36.31 10.59 -26.38
CA MET A 363 -37.51 9.93 -25.85
C MET A 363 -37.08 8.65 -25.13
N ILE A 364 -37.53 8.50 -23.88
CA ILE A 364 -37.31 7.29 -23.08
C ILE A 364 -38.64 6.56 -22.95
N SER A 365 -38.68 5.33 -23.45
CA SER A 365 -39.83 4.44 -23.23
C SER A 365 -39.60 3.64 -21.96
N LEU A 366 -40.59 3.64 -21.10
CA LEU A 366 -40.50 3.00 -19.77
C LEU A 366 -41.86 2.40 -19.38
N TYR A 367 -41.85 1.51 -18.41
CA TYR A 367 -43.03 1.07 -17.70
C TYR A 367 -43.14 1.78 -16.36
N ARG A 368 -44.29 2.42 -16.10
CA ARG A 368 -44.64 3.03 -14.81
C ARG A 368 -45.83 2.29 -14.22
N ASN A 369 -45.63 1.64 -13.06
CA ASN A 369 -46.65 0.82 -12.45
C ASN A 369 -47.27 -0.24 -13.39
N GLY A 370 -46.49 -0.76 -14.34
CA GLY A 370 -46.92 -1.73 -15.35
C GLY A 370 -47.55 -1.11 -16.63
N GLU A 371 -47.74 0.22 -16.67
CA GLU A 371 -48.29 0.90 -17.83
C GLU A 371 -47.18 1.51 -18.71
N PRO A 372 -47.24 1.33 -20.04
CA PRO A 372 -46.24 1.90 -20.95
C PRO A 372 -46.35 3.43 -20.96
N THR A 373 -45.25 4.08 -20.70
CA THR A 373 -45.13 5.54 -20.61
C THR A 373 -43.91 6.02 -21.41
N VAL A 374 -44.02 7.20 -22.00
CA VAL A 374 -42.90 7.83 -22.73
C VAL A 374 -42.63 9.19 -22.10
N VAL A 375 -41.39 9.44 -21.79
CA VAL A 375 -40.91 10.73 -21.28
C VAL A 375 -39.87 11.31 -22.24
N ASN A 376 -39.80 12.63 -22.36
CA ASN A 376 -38.81 13.30 -23.18
C ASN A 376 -37.81 14.02 -22.27
N LEU A 377 -36.52 13.72 -22.44
CA LEU A 377 -35.43 14.32 -21.67
C LEU A 377 -34.54 15.15 -22.59
N PHE A 378 -34.16 16.32 -22.13
CA PHE A 378 -33.00 17.03 -22.69
C PHE A 378 -31.78 16.70 -21.87
N LEU A 379 -30.80 16.05 -22.48
CA LEU A 379 -29.54 15.65 -21.81
C LEU A 379 -28.50 16.75 -21.95
N GLY A 380 -27.69 16.94 -20.90
CA GLY A 380 -26.54 17.81 -20.97
C GLY A 380 -25.37 17.16 -21.72
N ASP A 381 -24.22 17.81 -21.67
CA ASP A 381 -22.96 17.40 -22.30
C ASP A 381 -22.44 16.01 -21.84
N GLU A 382 -22.75 15.61 -20.62
CA GLU A 382 -22.38 14.29 -20.07
C GLU A 382 -23.38 13.17 -20.47
N ALA A 383 -24.45 13.46 -21.23
CA ALA A 383 -25.51 12.51 -21.61
C ALA A 383 -26.09 11.72 -20.41
N LYS A 384 -26.17 12.35 -19.22
CA LYS A 384 -26.69 11.73 -18.01
C LYS A 384 -28.11 12.18 -17.70
N MET A 385 -28.99 11.22 -17.40
CA MET A 385 -30.36 11.50 -16.96
C MET A 385 -30.43 12.08 -15.54
N GLY A 386 -29.46 11.78 -14.70
CA GLY A 386 -29.46 12.19 -13.30
C GLY A 386 -30.36 11.32 -12.42
N VAL A 387 -30.28 10.02 -12.62
CA VAL A 387 -30.94 9.00 -11.79
C VAL A 387 -29.90 7.98 -11.29
N TYR A 388 -30.15 7.44 -10.11
CA TYR A 388 -29.47 6.23 -9.64
C TYR A 388 -30.40 5.04 -9.90
N PRO A 389 -29.92 3.98 -10.57
CA PRO A 389 -30.70 2.75 -10.73
C PRO A 389 -30.88 2.04 -9.37
N LEU A 390 -31.83 1.15 -9.28
CA LEU A 390 -31.88 0.15 -8.24
C LEU A 390 -30.58 -0.69 -8.29
N SER A 391 -30.21 -1.24 -7.15
CA SER A 391 -28.98 -2.05 -7.05
C SER A 391 -29.09 -3.32 -7.90
N PRO A 392 -28.00 -3.80 -8.52
CA PRO A 392 -27.98 -5.15 -9.12
C PRO A 392 -28.46 -6.25 -8.17
N THR A 393 -28.26 -6.06 -6.86
CA THR A 393 -28.71 -6.99 -5.81
C THR A 393 -30.22 -7.10 -5.67
N ASP A 394 -30.99 -6.13 -6.20
CA ASP A 394 -32.46 -6.17 -6.23
C ASP A 394 -33.00 -7.13 -7.32
N PHE A 395 -32.17 -7.44 -8.30
CA PHE A 395 -32.52 -8.27 -9.46
C PHE A 395 -31.79 -9.61 -9.53
N LEU A 396 -30.63 -9.69 -8.93
CA LEU A 396 -29.76 -10.84 -8.99
C LEU A 396 -29.62 -11.47 -7.60
N THR A 397 -29.75 -12.77 -7.52
CA THR A 397 -29.68 -13.48 -6.24
C THR A 397 -28.24 -13.61 -5.78
N MET A 398 -27.90 -12.83 -4.75
CA MET A 398 -26.61 -12.96 -4.05
C MET A 398 -26.62 -14.20 -3.17
N GLU A 399 -25.52 -14.91 -3.14
CA GLU A 399 -25.28 -15.98 -2.18
C GLU A 399 -24.45 -15.42 -1.01
N HIS A 400 -25.05 -15.36 0.18
CA HIS A 400 -24.37 -15.01 1.41
C HIS A 400 -23.94 -16.29 2.12
N ARG A 401 -22.64 -16.41 2.42
CA ARG A 401 -22.10 -17.54 3.17
C ARG A 401 -21.47 -17.05 4.46
N GLU A 402 -22.01 -17.53 5.58
CA GLU A 402 -21.43 -17.32 6.90
C GLU A 402 -20.42 -18.41 7.22
N TYR A 403 -19.37 -18.06 7.96
CA TYR A 403 -18.33 -19.00 8.38
C TYR A 403 -18.25 -19.07 9.89
N GLY A 404 -18.26 -20.28 10.43
CA GLY A 404 -17.93 -20.50 11.82
C GLY A 404 -16.47 -20.14 12.14
N PHE A 405 -16.15 -19.88 13.42
CA PHE A 405 -14.80 -19.48 13.83
C PHE A 405 -13.71 -20.42 13.30
N TRP A 406 -13.88 -21.73 13.44
CA TRP A 406 -12.90 -22.72 12.98
C TRP A 406 -12.87 -22.89 11.45
N GLU A 407 -13.97 -22.62 10.78
CA GLU A 407 -14.07 -22.69 9.33
C GLU A 407 -13.44 -21.46 8.67
N SER A 408 -13.55 -20.28 9.30
CA SER A 408 -13.01 -19.03 8.78
C SER A 408 -11.48 -19.02 8.68
N ILE A 409 -10.77 -19.77 9.54
CA ILE A 409 -9.30 -19.80 9.55
C ILE A 409 -8.74 -20.41 8.27
N PRO A 410 -9.05 -21.68 7.89
CA PRO A 410 -8.52 -22.26 6.66
C PRO A 410 -9.02 -21.52 5.40
N GLU A 411 -10.27 -21.06 5.37
CA GLU A 411 -10.80 -20.31 4.22
C GLU A 411 -10.16 -18.93 4.10
N GLY A 412 -9.89 -18.22 5.21
CA GLY A 412 -9.15 -16.96 5.21
C GLY A 412 -7.69 -17.13 4.78
N CYS A 413 -7.04 -18.21 5.21
CA CYS A 413 -5.70 -18.57 4.73
C CYS A 413 -5.70 -18.85 3.23
N LYS A 414 -6.67 -19.60 2.72
CA LYS A 414 -6.85 -19.87 1.30
C LYS A 414 -7.12 -18.59 0.50
N TYR A 415 -7.96 -17.70 1.02
CA TYR A 415 -8.24 -16.41 0.40
C TYR A 415 -6.97 -15.56 0.30
N GLY A 416 -6.22 -15.41 1.39
CA GLY A 416 -4.98 -14.65 1.41
C GLY A 416 -3.91 -15.26 0.51
N TRP A 417 -3.77 -16.58 0.47
CA TRP A 417 -2.85 -17.27 -0.45
C TRP A 417 -3.22 -17.05 -1.91
N ASN A 418 -4.49 -17.19 -2.26
CA ASN A 418 -4.97 -16.94 -3.62
C ASN A 418 -4.75 -15.48 -4.03
N THR A 419 -4.97 -14.53 -3.11
CA THR A 419 -4.68 -13.11 -3.33
C THR A 419 -3.19 -12.90 -3.63
N LEU A 420 -2.29 -13.50 -2.85
CA LEU A 420 -0.85 -13.43 -3.11
C LEU A 420 -0.49 -14.00 -4.49
N VAL A 421 -0.98 -15.21 -4.80
CA VAL A 421 -0.70 -15.87 -6.09
C VAL A 421 -1.20 -15.03 -7.26
N SER A 422 -2.42 -14.49 -7.17
CA SER A 422 -2.99 -13.61 -8.19
C SER A 422 -2.17 -12.34 -8.35
N TYR A 423 -1.74 -11.71 -7.24
CA TYR A 423 -0.90 -10.52 -7.29
C TYR A 423 0.48 -10.78 -7.92
N VAL A 424 1.14 -11.89 -7.56
CA VAL A 424 2.42 -12.30 -8.17
C VAL A 424 2.27 -12.51 -9.69
N LYS A 425 1.19 -13.14 -10.13
CA LYS A 425 0.90 -13.33 -11.56
C LYS A 425 0.64 -12.00 -12.27
N GLN A 426 -0.15 -11.11 -11.65
CA GLN A 426 -0.43 -9.76 -12.18
C GLN A 426 0.84 -8.91 -12.27
N PHE A 427 1.79 -9.07 -11.35
CA PHE A 427 3.03 -8.32 -11.35
C PHE A 427 3.82 -8.49 -12.67
N ARG A 428 3.68 -9.64 -13.36
CA ARG A 428 4.24 -9.84 -14.71
C ARG A 428 3.77 -8.79 -15.70
N LEU A 429 2.51 -8.33 -15.59
CA LEU A 429 1.92 -7.36 -16.51
C LEU A 429 2.57 -5.98 -16.41
N VAL A 430 3.17 -5.64 -15.26
CA VAL A 430 3.88 -4.36 -15.05
C VAL A 430 5.05 -4.20 -16.04
N PHE A 431 5.63 -5.29 -16.50
CA PHE A 431 6.74 -5.26 -17.47
C PHE A 431 6.26 -5.13 -18.92
N THR A 432 4.97 -5.01 -19.16
CA THR A 432 4.40 -4.70 -20.49
C THR A 432 4.24 -3.20 -20.66
N PRO A 433 4.29 -2.66 -21.92
CA PRO A 433 4.13 -1.22 -22.15
C PRO A 433 2.82 -0.63 -21.64
N GLN A 434 1.72 -1.40 -21.70
CA GLN A 434 0.40 -1.01 -21.21
C GLN A 434 0.34 -1.07 -19.68
N GLY A 435 0.82 -2.17 -19.08
CA GLY A 435 0.87 -2.32 -17.64
C GLY A 435 1.76 -1.28 -16.95
N ALA A 436 2.87 -0.88 -17.57
CA ALA A 436 3.70 0.21 -17.05
C ALA A 436 2.95 1.55 -17.03
N LYS A 437 2.09 1.81 -18.01
CA LYS A 437 1.22 3.01 -18.03
C LYS A 437 0.10 2.95 -17.00
N SER A 438 -0.34 1.77 -16.63
CA SER A 438 -1.39 1.54 -15.62
C SER A 438 -0.86 1.53 -14.17
N LEU A 439 0.44 1.76 -13.96
CA LEU A 439 1.01 1.90 -12.62
C LEU A 439 0.44 3.15 -11.95
N GLY A 440 -0.41 2.92 -10.95
CA GLY A 440 -0.99 3.97 -10.12
C GLY A 440 -0.08 4.37 -8.97
N GLY A 441 -0.13 5.64 -8.59
CA GLY A 441 0.54 6.19 -7.43
C GLY A 441 -0.34 6.16 -6.17
N PHE A 442 -0.05 7.03 -5.22
CA PHE A 442 -0.82 7.12 -3.97
C PHE A 442 -2.29 7.47 -4.16
N ALA A 443 -2.63 8.24 -5.19
CA ALA A 443 -4.01 8.60 -5.48
C ALA A 443 -4.80 7.36 -5.95
N ALA A 444 -4.22 6.56 -6.83
CA ALA A 444 -4.82 5.30 -7.28
C ALA A 444 -5.04 4.32 -6.12
N ILE A 445 -4.02 4.10 -5.26
CA ILE A 445 -4.16 3.26 -4.06
C ILE A 445 -5.23 3.81 -3.12
N GLY A 446 -5.26 5.14 -2.91
CA GLY A 446 -6.28 5.80 -2.09
C GLY A 446 -7.69 5.63 -2.64
N SER A 447 -7.84 5.54 -3.96
CA SER A 447 -9.15 5.35 -4.62
C SER A 447 -9.75 3.97 -4.38
N LEU A 448 -8.95 2.97 -3.98
CA LEU A 448 -9.43 1.63 -3.60
C LEU A 448 -10.27 1.66 -2.32
N PHE A 449 -10.07 2.67 -1.46
CA PHE A 449 -10.88 2.83 -0.27
C PHE A 449 -12.21 3.52 -0.59
N PRO A 450 -13.32 3.15 0.08
CA PRO A 450 -14.61 3.74 -0.17
C PRO A 450 -14.65 5.23 0.25
N PRO A 451 -15.53 6.04 -0.39
CA PRO A 451 -15.66 7.46 -0.05
C PRO A 451 -16.30 7.70 1.33
N LEU A 452 -17.07 6.75 1.81
CA LEU A 452 -17.65 6.71 3.14
C LEU A 452 -16.89 5.71 4.01
N TRP A 453 -16.95 5.87 5.32
CA TRP A 453 -16.30 4.94 6.24
C TRP A 453 -17.08 3.64 6.29
N ASP A 454 -16.42 2.56 5.91
CA ASP A 454 -16.93 1.19 6.01
C ASP A 454 -15.83 0.27 6.59
N TRP A 455 -16.12 -0.37 7.71
CA TRP A 455 -15.17 -1.22 8.40
C TRP A 455 -14.83 -2.50 7.64
N HIS A 456 -15.79 -3.08 6.93
CA HIS A 456 -15.53 -4.27 6.11
C HIS A 456 -14.52 -3.96 5.01
N SER A 457 -14.79 -2.95 4.20
CA SER A 457 -13.90 -2.50 3.12
C SER A 457 -12.55 -2.02 3.66
N PHE A 458 -12.52 -1.32 4.81
CA PHE A 458 -11.27 -0.88 5.42
C PHE A 458 -10.34 -2.06 5.75
N TRP A 459 -10.86 -3.09 6.43
CA TRP A 459 -10.05 -4.26 6.79
C TRP A 459 -9.70 -5.11 5.57
N LEU A 460 -10.62 -5.23 4.59
CA LEU A 460 -10.36 -5.94 3.34
C LEU A 460 -9.19 -5.30 2.57
N MET A 461 -9.20 -3.96 2.42
CA MET A 461 -8.12 -3.23 1.78
C MET A 461 -6.83 -3.28 2.61
N THR A 462 -6.91 -3.23 3.93
CA THR A 462 -5.75 -3.37 4.81
C THR A 462 -5.09 -4.75 4.67
N ALA A 463 -5.86 -5.83 4.62
CA ALA A 463 -5.34 -7.18 4.37
C ALA A 463 -4.68 -7.30 2.99
N PHE A 464 -5.31 -6.73 1.97
CA PHE A 464 -4.76 -6.68 0.61
C PHE A 464 -3.44 -5.92 0.55
N LEU A 465 -3.38 -4.72 1.13
CA LEU A 465 -2.14 -3.94 1.22
C LEU A 465 -1.05 -4.66 2.03
N SER A 466 -1.42 -5.43 3.05
CA SER A 466 -0.47 -6.25 3.82
C SER A 466 0.20 -7.33 2.95
N ILE A 467 -0.58 -8.00 2.07
CA ILE A 467 -0.04 -8.95 1.07
C ILE A 467 0.91 -8.23 0.11
N ILE A 468 0.50 -7.07 -0.41
CA ILE A 468 1.32 -6.27 -1.33
C ILE A 468 2.65 -5.88 -0.66
N LEU A 469 2.61 -5.36 0.56
CA LEU A 469 3.81 -4.98 1.30
C LEU A 469 4.72 -6.18 1.57
N ALA A 470 4.15 -7.33 1.93
CA ALA A 470 4.93 -8.55 2.12
C ALA A 470 5.61 -8.98 0.81
N PHE A 471 4.88 -8.96 -0.31
CA PHE A 471 5.43 -9.31 -1.62
C PHE A 471 6.49 -8.30 -2.10
N MET A 472 6.21 -7.00 -2.03
CA MET A 472 7.14 -5.97 -2.49
C MET A 472 8.45 -5.98 -1.69
N ASN A 473 8.36 -6.20 -0.37
CA ASN A 473 9.54 -6.25 0.48
C ASN A 473 10.38 -7.52 0.32
N ILE A 474 9.86 -8.61 -0.24
CA ILE A 474 10.67 -9.81 -0.53
C ILE A 474 11.37 -9.73 -1.89
N ILE A 475 10.99 -8.80 -2.77
CA ILE A 475 11.67 -8.61 -4.07
C ILE A 475 13.12 -8.21 -3.84
N PRO A 476 14.10 -8.77 -4.58
CA PRO A 476 15.53 -8.53 -4.36
C PRO A 476 15.97 -7.13 -4.86
N ILE A 477 15.35 -6.08 -4.35
CA ILE A 477 15.69 -4.68 -4.64
C ILE A 477 16.47 -4.14 -3.44
N PRO A 478 17.73 -3.66 -3.62
CA PRO A 478 18.45 -2.99 -2.55
C PRO A 478 17.65 -1.80 -2.01
N GLY A 479 17.68 -1.59 -0.69
CA GLY A 479 16.82 -0.59 -0.02
C GLY A 479 15.48 -1.14 0.47
N LEU A 480 15.15 -2.39 0.13
CA LEU A 480 14.07 -3.18 0.73
C LEU A 480 14.66 -4.40 1.44
N ASP A 481 13.88 -5.06 2.29
CA ASP A 481 14.31 -6.27 3.02
C ASP A 481 14.83 -7.37 2.09
N GLY A 482 14.19 -7.56 0.93
CA GLY A 482 14.59 -8.52 -0.09
C GLY A 482 16.00 -8.28 -0.62
N GLY A 483 16.47 -7.03 -0.66
CA GLY A 483 17.86 -6.71 -0.96
C GLY A 483 18.82 -7.25 0.09
N HIS A 484 18.50 -7.10 1.36
CA HIS A 484 19.27 -7.68 2.46
C HIS A 484 19.22 -9.20 2.46
N VAL A 485 18.07 -9.80 2.15
CA VAL A 485 17.94 -11.25 1.95
C VAL A 485 18.87 -11.73 0.83
N MET A 486 18.92 -11.03 -0.29
CA MET A 486 19.82 -11.34 -1.41
C MET A 486 21.30 -11.32 -0.96
N PHE A 487 21.72 -10.31 -0.21
CA PHE A 487 23.10 -10.25 0.32
C PHE A 487 23.40 -11.38 1.29
N LEU A 488 22.43 -11.78 2.13
CA LEU A 488 22.59 -12.92 3.04
C LEU A 488 22.67 -14.24 2.27
N LEU A 489 21.84 -14.44 1.25
CA LEU A 489 21.90 -15.64 0.39
C LEU A 489 23.25 -15.73 -0.34
N TRP A 490 23.75 -14.60 -0.84
CA TRP A 490 25.11 -14.54 -1.40
C TRP A 490 26.17 -14.98 -0.40
N GLU A 491 26.12 -14.46 0.85
CA GLU A 491 27.03 -14.84 1.92
C GLU A 491 26.93 -16.33 2.26
N MET A 492 25.70 -16.89 2.29
CA MET A 492 25.48 -18.33 2.55
C MET A 492 26.07 -19.24 1.46
N ILE A 493 25.98 -18.83 0.19
CA ILE A 493 26.47 -19.62 -0.95
C ILE A 493 27.99 -19.48 -1.09
N THR A 494 28.52 -18.28 -0.97
CA THR A 494 29.94 -17.99 -1.24
C THR A 494 30.84 -18.07 -0.02
N GLY A 495 30.27 -18.05 1.19
CA GLY A 495 31.00 -17.93 2.45
C GLY A 495 31.67 -16.55 2.66
N LYS A 496 31.41 -15.58 1.77
CA LYS A 496 32.03 -14.24 1.83
C LYS A 496 30.98 -13.19 2.10
N LYS A 497 31.13 -12.47 3.22
CA LYS A 497 30.27 -11.33 3.56
C LYS A 497 30.56 -10.16 2.62
N PRO A 498 29.52 -9.54 2.01
CA PRO A 498 29.68 -8.28 1.29
C PRO A 498 30.22 -7.18 2.20
N ASN A 499 30.99 -6.25 1.63
CA ASN A 499 31.50 -5.10 2.39
C ASN A 499 30.33 -4.18 2.79
N ASP A 500 30.36 -3.69 4.04
CA ASP A 500 29.31 -2.80 4.57
C ASP A 500 29.14 -1.52 3.73
N LYS A 501 30.23 -0.95 3.14
CA LYS A 501 30.15 0.16 2.19
C LYS A 501 29.47 -0.20 0.87
N PHE A 502 29.65 -1.44 0.39
CA PHE A 502 28.95 -1.90 -0.80
C PHE A 502 27.45 -2.01 -0.56
N ILE A 503 27.05 -2.53 0.61
CA ILE A 503 25.65 -2.62 1.02
C ILE A 503 25.03 -1.21 1.10
N GLU A 504 25.74 -0.25 1.71
CA GLU A 504 25.29 1.14 1.81
C GLU A 504 25.08 1.79 0.42
N ILE A 505 26.04 1.63 -0.48
CA ILE A 505 25.93 2.16 -1.85
C ILE A 505 24.77 1.50 -2.59
N ALA A 506 24.62 0.19 -2.49
CA ALA A 506 23.53 -0.54 -3.13
C ALA A 506 22.17 -0.08 -2.59
N ASN A 507 22.02 0.08 -1.27
CA ASN A 507 20.79 0.58 -0.65
C ASN A 507 20.47 2.00 -1.12
N ASN A 508 21.46 2.89 -1.24
CA ASN A 508 21.26 4.25 -1.76
C ASN A 508 20.78 4.22 -3.22
N ILE A 509 21.36 3.36 -4.07
CA ILE A 509 20.92 3.19 -5.47
C ILE A 509 19.46 2.70 -5.49
N GLY A 510 19.13 1.68 -4.68
CA GLY A 510 17.77 1.16 -4.58
C GLY A 510 16.77 2.21 -4.11
N PHE A 511 17.15 3.01 -3.10
CA PHE A 511 16.33 4.13 -2.64
C PHE A 511 16.01 5.15 -3.75
N TYR A 512 17.03 5.59 -4.51
CA TYR A 512 16.80 6.51 -5.61
C TYR A 512 15.98 5.91 -6.74
N LEU A 513 16.12 4.60 -7.01
CA LEU A 513 15.30 3.88 -7.98
C LEU A 513 13.84 3.83 -7.53
N LEU A 514 13.57 3.51 -6.26
CA LEU A 514 12.22 3.50 -5.70
C LEU A 514 11.60 4.91 -5.70
N LEU A 515 12.39 5.93 -5.38
CA LEU A 515 11.95 7.33 -5.42
C LEU A 515 11.59 7.75 -6.85
N ALA A 516 12.41 7.39 -7.85
CA ALA A 516 12.13 7.65 -9.24
C ALA A 516 10.84 6.97 -9.72
N LEU A 517 10.63 5.70 -9.31
CA LEU A 517 9.42 4.94 -9.62
C LEU A 517 8.19 5.57 -8.97
N LEU A 518 8.31 6.03 -7.73
CA LEU A 518 7.25 6.73 -7.01
C LEU A 518 6.86 8.05 -7.71
N ILE A 519 7.86 8.84 -8.14
CA ILE A 519 7.62 10.08 -8.89
C ILE A 519 6.93 9.76 -10.22
N PHE A 520 7.37 8.72 -10.92
CA PHE A 520 6.76 8.27 -12.17
C PHE A 520 5.30 7.87 -11.98
N ALA A 521 4.99 7.02 -10.99
CA ALA A 521 3.63 6.56 -10.71
C ALA A 521 2.69 7.71 -10.34
N ASN A 522 3.11 8.63 -9.45
CA ASN A 522 2.32 9.81 -9.11
C ASN A 522 2.19 10.82 -10.27
N GLY A 523 3.18 10.88 -11.17
CA GLY A 523 3.11 11.66 -12.41
C GLY A 523 2.07 11.10 -13.36
N ASN A 524 1.95 9.77 -13.42
CA ASN A 524 0.97 9.07 -14.23
C ASN A 524 -0.47 9.33 -13.75
N ASP A 525 -0.74 9.24 -12.44
CA ASP A 525 -2.04 9.59 -11.84
C ASP A 525 -2.52 10.99 -12.29
N ARG A 526 -1.62 11.99 -12.25
CA ARG A 526 -1.95 13.36 -12.69
C ARG A 526 -2.20 13.48 -14.19
N SER A 527 -1.58 12.63 -15.01
CA SER A 527 -1.76 12.65 -16.46
C SER A 527 -3.12 12.11 -16.86
N GLU A 528 -3.63 11.09 -16.17
CA GLU A 528 -4.97 10.57 -16.36
C GLU A 528 -6.07 11.57 -15.95
N GLU A 529 -5.93 12.22 -14.78
CA GLU A 529 -6.86 13.28 -14.37
C GLU A 529 -6.89 14.44 -15.39
N ARG A 530 -5.73 14.80 -15.96
CA ARG A 530 -5.63 15.85 -17.00
C ARG A 530 -6.18 15.40 -18.35
N ARG A 531 -6.13 14.11 -18.67
CA ARG A 531 -6.65 13.56 -19.93
C ARG A 531 -8.17 13.57 -19.90
N VAL A 532 -8.78 13.11 -18.80
CA VAL A 532 -10.22 13.21 -18.55
C VAL A 532 -10.68 14.68 -18.56
N GLY A 533 -9.95 15.59 -17.91
CA GLY A 533 -10.26 17.03 -17.87
C GLY A 533 -10.02 17.77 -19.21
N LYS A 534 -9.16 17.26 -20.12
CA LYS A 534 -8.95 17.84 -21.44
C LYS A 534 -9.93 17.33 -22.48
N GLU A 535 -10.34 16.08 -22.39
CA GLU A 535 -11.41 15.54 -23.23
C GLU A 535 -12.74 16.27 -22.97
N CYS A 536 -13.00 16.68 -21.73
CA CYS A 536 -14.08 17.60 -21.41
C CYS A 536 -13.92 18.99 -22.05
N ARG A 537 -12.68 19.53 -22.17
CA ARG A 537 -12.44 20.87 -22.74
C ARG A 537 -12.35 20.91 -24.27
N SER A 538 -11.85 19.87 -24.92
CA SER A 538 -11.70 19.85 -26.39
C SER A 538 -13.02 19.65 -27.13
N ARG A 539 -14.09 19.27 -26.41
CA ARG A 539 -15.47 19.26 -26.96
C ARG A 539 -16.17 20.63 -26.87
N TRP A 540 -15.49 21.65 -26.32
CA TRP A 540 -16.00 23.03 -26.18
C TRP A 540 -15.40 24.04 -27.17
N SER A 541 -14.63 23.61 -28.16
CA SER A 541 -14.10 24.51 -29.23
C SER A 541 -14.63 24.14 -30.62
#